data_8b7ff94910906eb9e21d5efc3bfcfd34
#
_entry.id   8b7ff94910906eb9e21d5efc3bfcfd34
#
_cell.length_a   1.000
_cell.length_b   1.000
_cell.length_c   1.000
_cell.angle_alpha   90.00
_cell.angle_beta   90.00
_cell.angle_gamma   90.00
#
_symmetry.space_group_name_H-M   'P 1'
#
loop_
_entity.id
_entity.type
_entity.pdbx_description
1 polymer ?
#
loop_
_entity_poly.entity_id
_entity_poly.type
_entity_poly.pdbx_seq_one_letter_code
_entity_poly.pdbx_strand_id
1 'polypeptide(L)'
;WLRMDRPHNLMMICGVIIFREKVDYARLKRAVQERFLVFPRFRQRAVEHPGFAVWETDRDFDIDRHAVHIALPGRAGKRELQTLVSRLIATPLDPSRPMWQYHLVENYRGGSALIVRIHHCYADGIALVRVLLSMTDAGRDGPPAMPFSPPKRKARPADESALAALIGPVSGVMKTAMHVGSLLVERGADLWQDPAKAVALANQG
;
A
#
# COMPACT_ATOMS: atom_id res chain seq x y z
N TRP A 1 -4.83 -4.37 4.02
CA TRP A 1 -4.39 -3.17 4.76
C TRP A 1 -5.51 -2.12 4.86
N LEU A 2 -6.20 -1.73 3.77
CA LEU A 2 -7.28 -0.74 3.80
C LEU A 2 -8.35 -1.10 4.84
N ARG A 3 -8.85 -2.34 4.81
CA ARG A 3 -9.87 -2.81 5.77
C ARG A 3 -9.40 -2.86 7.23
N MET A 4 -8.11 -2.79 7.48
CA MET A 4 -7.52 -2.78 8.82
C MET A 4 -7.26 -1.36 9.32
N ASP A 5 -7.29 -0.36 8.43
CA ASP A 5 -7.08 1.03 8.75
C ASP A 5 -8.23 1.57 9.61
N ARG A 6 -7.91 2.12 10.76
CA ARG A 6 -8.85 2.64 11.75
C ARG A 6 -8.29 3.92 12.37
N PRO A 7 -9.13 4.84 12.85
CA PRO A 7 -8.66 6.07 13.50
C PRO A 7 -7.67 5.85 14.65
N HIS A 8 -7.80 4.75 15.38
CA HIS A 8 -6.93 4.37 16.49
C HIS A 8 -5.80 3.40 16.10
N ASN A 9 -5.74 2.98 14.84
CA ASN A 9 -4.73 2.08 14.31
C ASN A 9 -4.49 2.34 12.83
N LEU A 10 -3.81 3.44 12.55
CA LEU A 10 -3.52 3.85 11.17
C LEU A 10 -2.51 2.90 10.51
N MET A 11 -2.88 2.35 9.37
CA MET A 11 -2.04 1.45 8.57
C MET A 11 -1.04 2.25 7.73
N MET A 12 -0.23 3.04 8.40
CA MET A 12 0.71 3.98 7.79
C MET A 12 2.13 3.72 8.29
N ILE A 13 3.07 3.70 7.37
CA ILE A 13 4.50 3.70 7.65
C ILE A 13 4.96 5.15 7.71
N CYS A 14 5.68 5.50 8.79
CA CYS A 14 6.32 6.79 8.93
C CYS A 14 7.83 6.61 9.11
N GLY A 15 8.62 7.23 8.25
CA GLY A 15 10.08 7.26 8.31
C GLY A 15 10.59 8.69 8.50
N VAL A 16 11.71 8.83 9.22
CA VAL A 16 12.40 10.13 9.38
C VAL A 16 13.85 9.97 8.95
N ILE A 17 14.25 10.77 7.96
CA ILE A 17 15.62 10.82 7.45
C ILE A 17 16.21 12.17 7.87
N ILE A 18 17.39 12.16 8.48
CA ILE A 18 18.08 13.36 8.95
C ILE A 18 19.27 13.62 8.03
N PHE A 19 19.34 14.83 7.49
CA PHE A 19 20.44 15.30 6.66
C PHE A 19 21.31 16.27 7.47
N ARG A 20 22.61 16.14 7.34
CA ARG A 20 23.56 17.08 7.95
C ARG A 20 23.58 18.43 7.22
N GLU A 21 23.28 18.42 5.95
CA GLU A 21 23.21 19.60 5.09
C GLU A 21 21.76 20.00 4.80
N LYS A 22 21.57 21.23 4.36
CA LYS A 22 20.27 21.71 3.91
C LYS A 22 19.90 21.04 2.58
N VAL A 23 18.72 20.45 2.53
CA VAL A 23 18.13 19.89 1.31
C VAL A 23 17.30 20.99 0.64
N ASP A 24 17.59 21.23 -0.61
CA ASP A 24 16.79 22.14 -1.43
C ASP A 24 15.44 21.53 -1.78
N TYR A 25 14.37 22.27 -1.57
CA TYR A 25 13.00 21.76 -1.77
C TYR A 25 12.69 21.45 -3.25
N ALA A 26 13.19 22.28 -4.18
CA ALA A 26 12.98 22.06 -5.60
C ALA A 26 13.72 20.81 -6.08
N ARG A 27 14.91 20.55 -5.52
CA ARG A 27 15.66 19.31 -5.76
C ARG A 27 14.91 18.08 -5.23
N LEU A 28 14.33 18.17 -4.03
CA LEU A 28 13.48 17.10 -3.50
C LEU A 28 12.29 16.82 -4.41
N LYS A 29 11.56 17.85 -4.83
CA LYS A 29 10.42 17.69 -5.74
C LYS A 29 10.82 16.99 -7.05
N ARG A 30 11.93 17.39 -7.65
CA ARG A 30 12.46 16.73 -8.86
C ARG A 30 12.78 15.27 -8.58
N ALA A 31 13.48 14.97 -7.50
CA ALA A 31 13.79 13.58 -7.14
C ALA A 31 12.52 12.73 -6.96
N VAL A 32 11.49 13.28 -6.32
CA VAL A 32 10.19 12.60 -6.21
C VAL A 32 9.55 12.39 -7.58
N GLN A 33 9.57 13.39 -8.46
CA GLN A 33 9.00 13.27 -9.81
C GLN A 33 9.74 12.25 -10.67
N GLU A 34 11.06 12.29 -10.67
CA GLU A 34 11.93 11.51 -11.58
C GLU A 34 12.18 10.08 -11.08
N ARG A 35 12.15 9.84 -9.76
CA ARG A 35 12.57 8.57 -9.18
C ARG A 35 11.47 7.85 -8.40
N PHE A 36 10.54 8.57 -7.78
CA PHE A 36 9.44 7.97 -7.02
C PHE A 36 8.18 7.80 -7.88
N LEU A 37 7.82 8.83 -8.66
CA LEU A 37 6.63 8.80 -9.51
C LEU A 37 6.82 8.02 -10.83
N VAL A 38 7.99 7.45 -11.07
CA VAL A 38 8.19 6.45 -12.13
C VAL A 38 7.44 5.15 -11.84
N PHE A 39 7.09 4.91 -10.58
CA PHE A 39 6.22 3.82 -10.18
C PHE A 39 4.76 4.27 -10.32
N PRO A 40 3.98 3.75 -11.27
CA PRO A 40 2.61 4.23 -11.53
C PRO A 40 1.70 4.13 -10.30
N ARG A 41 1.99 3.20 -9.39
CA ARG A 41 1.25 2.98 -8.16
C ARG A 41 1.14 4.24 -7.30
N PHE A 42 2.19 5.05 -7.23
CA PHE A 42 2.19 6.27 -6.42
C PHE A 42 1.42 7.45 -7.04
N ARG A 43 0.88 7.27 -8.25
CA ARG A 43 -0.08 8.18 -8.87
C ARG A 43 -1.52 7.65 -8.80
N GLN A 44 -1.73 6.54 -8.11
CA GLN A 44 -3.03 5.88 -8.01
C GLN A 44 -3.55 6.00 -6.57
N ARG A 45 -4.85 6.13 -6.44
CA ARG A 45 -5.57 6.02 -5.17
C ARG A 45 -6.19 4.63 -5.05
N ALA A 46 -6.32 4.14 -3.85
CA ALA A 46 -7.02 2.89 -3.57
C ALA A 46 -8.49 3.21 -3.32
N VAL A 47 -9.38 2.69 -4.16
CA VAL A 47 -10.83 2.90 -4.06
C VAL A 47 -11.48 1.60 -3.60
N GLU A 48 -12.20 1.66 -2.48
CA GLU A 48 -12.93 0.53 -1.95
C GLU A 48 -14.35 0.45 -2.53
N HIS A 49 -14.73 -0.75 -2.92
CA HIS A 49 -16.08 -1.13 -3.29
C HIS A 49 -16.56 -2.27 -2.39
N PRO A 50 -17.87 -2.54 -2.32
CA PRO A 50 -18.38 -3.70 -1.61
C PRO A 50 -17.71 -5.00 -2.09
N GLY A 51 -16.91 -5.63 -1.23
CA GLY A 51 -16.23 -6.90 -1.52
C GLY A 51 -14.84 -6.82 -2.15
N PHE A 52 -14.44 -5.72 -2.79
CA PHE A 52 -13.14 -5.57 -3.44
C PHE A 52 -12.60 -4.13 -3.36
N ALA A 53 -11.34 -3.96 -3.72
CA ALA A 53 -10.73 -2.63 -3.88
C ALA A 53 -9.97 -2.58 -5.21
N VAL A 54 -9.97 -1.41 -5.85
CA VAL A 54 -9.29 -1.17 -7.12
C VAL A 54 -8.31 -0.01 -7.00
N TRP A 55 -7.36 0.03 -7.90
CA TRP A 55 -6.44 1.14 -8.06
C TRP A 55 -6.89 2.03 -9.20
N GLU A 56 -7.18 3.29 -8.91
CA GLU A 56 -7.55 4.30 -9.88
C GLU A 56 -6.46 5.35 -10.01
N THR A 57 -6.13 5.74 -11.24
CA THR A 57 -5.21 6.85 -11.46
C THR A 57 -5.86 8.15 -11.02
N ASP A 58 -5.18 8.89 -10.15
CA ASP A 58 -5.60 10.23 -9.77
C ASP A 58 -5.33 11.19 -10.94
N ARG A 59 -6.41 11.71 -11.55
CA ARG A 59 -6.33 12.63 -12.70
C ARG A 59 -5.95 14.04 -12.26
N ASP A 60 -6.26 14.39 -11.01
CA ASP A 60 -5.98 15.68 -10.40
C ASP A 60 -4.74 15.64 -9.52
N PHE A 61 -3.82 14.72 -9.84
CA PHE A 61 -2.58 14.55 -9.08
C PHE A 61 -1.74 15.83 -9.09
N ASP A 62 -1.48 16.36 -7.90
CA ASP A 62 -0.66 17.54 -7.68
C ASP A 62 0.45 17.21 -6.68
N ILE A 63 1.70 17.31 -7.11
CA ILE A 63 2.86 17.02 -6.26
C ILE A 63 2.96 17.94 -5.05
N ASP A 64 2.48 19.18 -5.14
CA ASP A 64 2.57 20.15 -4.03
C ASP A 64 1.68 19.78 -2.84
N ARG A 65 0.71 18.90 -3.06
CA ARG A 65 -0.11 18.32 -1.99
C ARG A 65 0.57 17.12 -1.30
N HIS A 66 1.59 16.58 -1.93
CA HIS A 66 2.32 15.41 -1.46
C HIS A 66 3.72 15.74 -0.95
N ALA A 67 4.40 16.70 -1.55
CA ALA A 67 5.68 17.21 -1.09
C ALA A 67 5.44 18.55 -0.38
N VAL A 68 5.61 18.57 0.94
CA VAL A 68 5.30 19.72 1.79
C VAL A 68 6.58 20.29 2.37
N HIS A 69 6.73 21.60 2.35
CA HIS A 69 7.86 22.33 2.91
C HIS A 69 7.48 22.92 4.27
N ILE A 70 8.25 22.63 5.32
CA ILE A 70 7.94 22.99 6.70
C ILE A 70 9.16 23.59 7.37
N ALA A 71 8.93 24.62 8.20
CA ALA A 71 9.90 25.10 9.16
C ALA A 71 9.45 24.76 10.59
N LEU A 72 10.36 24.25 11.41
CA LEU A 72 10.09 24.02 12.83
C LEU A 72 10.13 25.34 13.59
N PRO A 73 9.27 25.51 14.61
CA PRO A 73 9.31 26.66 15.48
C PRO A 73 10.49 26.62 16.47
N GLY A 74 10.79 27.75 17.07
CA GLY A 74 11.73 27.87 18.16
C GLY A 74 13.15 27.47 17.78
N ARG A 75 13.75 26.57 18.55
CA ARG A 75 15.15 26.12 18.34
C ARG A 75 15.32 25.11 17.21
N ALA A 76 14.23 24.68 16.58
CA ALA A 76 14.22 23.66 15.52
C ALA A 76 15.03 22.40 15.89
N GLY A 77 14.92 21.97 17.12
CA GLY A 77 15.66 20.86 17.69
C GLY A 77 14.89 19.53 17.67
N LYS A 78 15.43 18.57 18.42
CA LYS A 78 14.86 17.21 18.48
C LYS A 78 13.42 17.22 19.01
N ARG A 79 13.12 18.04 20.00
CA ARG A 79 11.80 18.10 20.65
C ARG A 79 10.72 18.59 19.67
N GLU A 80 11.02 19.64 18.92
CA GLU A 80 10.12 20.22 17.93
C GLU A 80 9.87 19.24 16.80
N LEU A 81 10.92 18.56 16.31
CA LEU A 81 10.79 17.51 15.31
C LEU A 81 9.93 16.33 15.81
N GLN A 82 10.18 15.86 17.04
CA GLN A 82 9.38 14.77 17.62
C GLN A 82 7.91 15.16 17.77
N THR A 83 7.62 16.41 18.19
CA THR A 83 6.23 16.91 18.29
C THR A 83 5.56 16.92 16.93
N LEU A 84 6.26 17.38 15.87
CA LEU A 84 5.73 17.34 14.51
C LEU A 84 5.47 15.90 14.04
N VAL A 85 6.44 15.01 14.22
CA VAL A 85 6.31 13.59 13.83
C VAL A 85 5.14 12.94 14.56
N SER A 86 4.98 13.15 15.87
CA SER A 86 3.87 12.60 16.66
C SER A 86 2.52 13.07 16.15
N ARG A 87 2.38 14.33 15.74
CA ARG A 87 1.15 14.84 15.12
C ARG A 87 0.89 14.19 13.78
N LEU A 88 1.93 14.07 12.94
CA LEU A 88 1.79 13.46 11.61
C LEU A 88 1.42 11.98 11.69
N ILE A 89 1.99 11.23 12.64
CA ILE A 89 1.66 9.81 12.84
C ILE A 89 0.19 9.65 13.29
N ALA A 90 -0.32 10.58 14.08
CA ALA A 90 -1.69 10.55 14.58
C ALA A 90 -2.73 11.06 13.56
N THR A 91 -2.28 11.63 12.42
CA THR A 91 -3.17 12.20 11.40
C THR A 91 -3.33 11.22 10.24
N PRO A 92 -4.54 10.79 9.86
CA PRO A 92 -4.76 9.95 8.68
C PRO A 92 -4.25 10.61 7.39
N LEU A 93 -3.89 9.78 6.42
CA LEU A 93 -3.69 10.22 5.04
C LEU A 93 -5.06 10.34 4.35
N ASP A 94 -5.19 11.28 3.42
CA ASP A 94 -6.43 11.52 2.66
C ASP A 94 -6.66 10.39 1.63
N PRO A 95 -7.71 9.55 1.79
CA PRO A 95 -7.96 8.44 0.89
C PRO A 95 -8.49 8.87 -0.48
N SER A 96 -8.93 10.12 -0.63
CA SER A 96 -9.36 10.67 -1.91
C SER A 96 -8.20 10.89 -2.90
N ARG A 97 -6.96 10.70 -2.45
CA ARG A 97 -5.71 10.91 -3.18
C ARG A 97 -4.76 9.74 -2.97
N PRO A 98 -3.62 9.70 -3.70
CA PRO A 98 -2.52 8.79 -3.37
C PRO A 98 -2.06 9.01 -1.94
N MET A 99 -2.18 7.97 -1.09
CA MET A 99 -1.95 8.05 0.35
C MET A 99 -0.46 7.98 0.71
N TRP A 100 0.27 9.01 0.36
CA TRP A 100 1.66 9.22 0.74
C TRP A 100 1.98 10.71 0.81
N GLN A 101 2.94 11.09 1.65
CA GLN A 101 3.42 12.47 1.81
C GLN A 101 4.89 12.50 2.20
N TYR A 102 5.61 13.48 1.66
CA TYR A 102 6.95 13.87 2.03
C TYR A 102 6.91 15.25 2.69
N HIS A 103 7.42 15.38 3.90
CA HIS A 103 7.51 16.67 4.60
C HIS A 103 8.98 17.03 4.78
N LEU A 104 9.47 18.01 4.03
CA LEU A 104 10.80 18.54 4.19
C LEU A 104 10.82 19.59 5.30
N VAL A 105 11.54 19.31 6.35
CA VAL A 105 11.86 20.25 7.43
C VAL A 105 13.21 20.89 7.12
N GLU A 106 13.20 22.17 6.72
CA GLU A 106 14.38 22.85 6.18
C GLU A 106 15.40 23.33 7.22
N ASN A 107 14.97 23.50 8.47
CA ASN A 107 15.76 24.17 9.51
C ASN A 107 16.15 23.27 10.68
N TYR A 108 16.20 21.96 10.50
CA TYR A 108 16.52 21.04 11.58
C TYR A 108 18.01 21.05 11.91
N ARG A 109 18.39 21.61 13.07
CA ARG A 109 19.78 21.63 13.61
C ARG A 109 20.85 22.10 12.61
N GLY A 110 20.53 23.06 11.78
CA GLY A 110 21.44 23.57 10.73
C GLY A 110 21.44 22.78 9.43
N GLY A 111 20.86 21.60 9.40
CA GLY A 111 20.58 20.80 8.21
C GLY A 111 19.09 20.70 7.92
N SER A 112 18.64 19.53 7.46
CA SER A 112 17.23 19.26 7.15
C SER A 112 16.80 17.91 7.72
N ALA A 113 15.47 17.71 7.86
CA ALA A 113 14.89 16.41 8.10
C ALA A 113 13.78 16.15 7.08
N LEU A 114 13.66 14.93 6.60
CA LEU A 114 12.58 14.50 5.71
C LEU A 114 11.73 13.48 6.45
N ILE A 115 10.46 13.80 6.60
CA ILE A 115 9.45 12.88 7.17
C ILE A 115 8.68 12.29 6.00
N VAL A 116 8.67 10.97 5.89
CA VAL A 116 7.98 10.22 4.85
C VAL A 116 6.82 9.48 5.48
N ARG A 117 5.63 9.63 4.93
CA ARG A 117 4.42 8.94 5.36
C ARG A 117 3.84 8.22 4.17
N ILE A 118 3.61 6.92 4.28
CA ILE A 118 3.05 6.11 3.18
C ILE A 118 2.10 5.08 3.78
N HIS A 119 0.90 4.98 3.25
CA HIS A 119 -0.05 3.94 3.66
C HIS A 119 0.44 2.55 3.23
N HIS A 120 0.28 1.56 4.09
CA HIS A 120 0.83 0.22 3.93
C HIS A 120 0.26 -0.55 2.70
N CYS A 121 -0.87 -0.10 2.16
CA CYS A 121 -1.44 -0.71 0.95
C CYS A 121 -0.57 -0.52 -0.32
N TYR A 122 0.33 0.49 -0.35
CA TYR A 122 1.17 0.79 -1.52
C TYR A 122 2.33 -0.18 -1.70
N ALA A 123 2.95 -0.60 -0.59
CA ALA A 123 4.06 -1.54 -0.61
C ALA A 123 4.26 -2.16 0.78
N ASP A 124 4.82 -3.34 0.81
CA ASP A 124 5.37 -3.89 2.04
C ASP A 124 6.64 -3.15 2.47
N GLY A 125 7.09 -3.38 3.70
CA GLY A 125 8.23 -2.65 4.27
C GLY A 125 9.51 -2.80 3.44
N ILE A 126 9.80 -3.98 2.89
CA ILE A 126 11.00 -4.25 2.09
C ILE A 126 10.94 -3.54 0.74
N ALA A 127 9.78 -3.62 0.05
CA ALA A 127 9.58 -2.94 -1.21
C ALA A 127 9.68 -1.42 -1.03
N LEU A 128 9.14 -0.88 0.06
CA LEU A 128 9.21 0.54 0.35
C LEU A 128 10.63 1.03 0.63
N VAL A 129 11.42 0.26 1.38
CA VAL A 129 12.84 0.57 1.61
C VAL A 129 13.58 0.62 0.27
N ARG A 130 13.35 -0.34 -0.64
CA ARG A 130 13.95 -0.33 -1.98
C ARG A 130 13.56 0.91 -2.79
N VAL A 131 12.30 1.31 -2.76
CA VAL A 131 11.83 2.53 -3.41
C VAL A 131 12.51 3.77 -2.82
N LEU A 132 12.64 3.86 -1.50
CA LEU A 132 13.33 4.98 -0.86
C LEU A 132 14.81 5.01 -1.19
N LEU A 133 15.48 3.85 -1.22
CA LEU A 133 16.88 3.75 -1.61
C LEU A 133 17.10 4.12 -3.10
N SER A 134 16.15 3.84 -3.99
CA SER A 134 16.23 4.26 -5.39
C SER A 134 16.18 5.78 -5.58
N MET A 135 15.70 6.51 -4.57
CA MET A 135 15.72 7.98 -4.57
C MET A 135 17.05 8.57 -4.11
N THR A 136 17.96 7.77 -3.56
CA THR A 136 19.28 8.18 -3.09
C THR A 136 20.37 7.82 -4.08
N ASP A 137 21.47 8.56 -4.06
CA ASP A 137 22.67 8.29 -4.86
C ASP A 137 23.69 7.50 -4.03
N ALA A 138 24.49 6.66 -4.67
CA ALA A 138 25.55 5.90 -4.03
C ALA A 138 26.70 6.80 -3.51
N GLY A 139 26.73 8.06 -3.91
CA GLY A 139 27.69 9.08 -3.52
C GLY A 139 27.24 10.45 -4.04
N ARG A 140 28.05 11.48 -3.79
CA ARG A 140 27.68 12.88 -4.11
C ARG A 140 27.41 13.09 -5.62
N ASP A 141 28.15 12.37 -6.46
CA ASP A 141 28.04 12.41 -7.94
C ASP A 141 27.90 11.00 -8.53
N GLY A 142 27.45 10.04 -7.68
CA GLY A 142 27.30 8.64 -8.06
C GLY A 142 25.97 8.32 -8.73
N PRO A 143 25.86 7.16 -9.39
CA PRO A 143 24.59 6.64 -9.88
C PRO A 143 23.63 6.41 -8.71
N PRO A 144 22.30 6.26 -8.98
CA PRO A 144 21.34 5.88 -7.95
C PRO A 144 21.82 4.65 -7.18
N ALA A 145 21.73 4.69 -5.85
CA ALA A 145 22.22 3.64 -4.95
C ALA A 145 21.63 2.25 -5.26
N MET A 146 20.42 2.23 -5.81
CA MET A 146 19.78 1.06 -6.38
C MET A 146 19.02 1.46 -7.65
N PRO A 147 19.56 1.17 -8.85
CA PRO A 147 18.81 1.34 -10.08
C PRO A 147 17.62 0.37 -10.05
N PHE A 148 16.44 0.91 -9.84
CA PHE A 148 15.22 0.13 -9.89
C PHE A 148 14.75 0.06 -11.34
N SER A 149 14.88 -1.12 -11.94
CA SER A 149 14.09 -1.44 -13.13
C SER A 149 12.72 -1.90 -12.65
N PRO A 150 11.62 -1.17 -12.94
CA PRO A 150 10.30 -1.68 -12.65
C PRO A 150 10.16 -3.07 -13.27
N PRO A 151 9.60 -4.06 -12.57
CA PRO A 151 9.40 -5.37 -13.14
C PRO A 151 8.65 -5.17 -14.46
N LYS A 152 9.25 -5.64 -15.56
CA LYS A 152 8.57 -5.62 -16.86
C LYS A 152 7.24 -6.32 -16.62
N ARG A 153 6.16 -5.57 -16.64
CA ARG A 153 4.82 -6.11 -16.58
C ARG A 153 4.74 -7.05 -17.76
N LYS A 154 4.85 -8.36 -17.52
CA LYS A 154 4.43 -9.33 -18.51
C LYS A 154 3.01 -8.91 -18.83
N ALA A 155 2.78 -8.39 -20.03
CA ALA A 155 1.46 -8.17 -20.53
C ALA A 155 0.75 -9.52 -20.31
N ARG A 156 -0.15 -9.56 -19.34
CA ARG A 156 -1.09 -10.66 -19.26
C ARG A 156 -1.76 -10.60 -20.61
N PRO A 157 -1.67 -11.61 -21.47
CA PRO A 157 -2.47 -11.62 -22.67
C PRO A 157 -3.88 -11.29 -22.19
N ALA A 158 -4.54 -10.35 -22.83
CA ALA A 158 -5.94 -10.11 -22.58
C ALA A 158 -6.60 -11.47 -22.84
N ASP A 159 -6.89 -12.17 -21.75
CA ASP A 159 -7.44 -13.51 -21.81
C ASP A 159 -8.89 -13.32 -22.21
N GLU A 160 -9.12 -13.14 -23.51
CA GLU A 160 -10.43 -13.42 -24.12
C GLU A 160 -10.90 -14.84 -23.74
N SER A 161 -9.95 -15.76 -23.45
CA SER A 161 -10.25 -17.08 -22.93
C SER A 161 -10.75 -17.08 -21.48
N ALA A 162 -10.37 -16.11 -20.63
CA ALA A 162 -10.91 -16.03 -19.26
C ALA A 162 -12.37 -15.57 -19.26
N LEU A 163 -12.76 -14.68 -20.18
CA LEU A 163 -14.16 -14.30 -20.36
C LEU A 163 -14.96 -15.43 -21.05
N ALA A 164 -14.34 -16.11 -22.03
CA ALA A 164 -14.92 -17.29 -22.68
C ALA A 164 -15.03 -18.48 -21.71
N ALA A 165 -14.11 -18.64 -20.76
CA ALA A 165 -14.18 -19.66 -19.70
C ALA A 165 -15.28 -19.35 -18.67
N LEU A 166 -15.62 -18.08 -18.47
CA LEU A 166 -16.76 -17.66 -17.63
C LEU A 166 -18.11 -17.82 -18.35
N ILE A 167 -18.13 -17.84 -19.69
CA ILE A 167 -19.34 -17.96 -20.52
C ILE A 167 -19.42 -19.35 -21.20
N GLY A 168 -18.36 -20.17 -21.10
CA GLY A 168 -18.33 -21.55 -21.58
C GLY A 168 -19.42 -22.41 -20.92
N PRO A 169 -19.90 -23.44 -21.56
CA PRO A 169 -21.19 -24.06 -21.25
C PRO A 169 -21.29 -24.52 -19.81
N VAL A 170 -22.19 -23.88 -19.07
CA VAL A 170 -22.55 -24.10 -17.66
C VAL A 170 -23.02 -25.56 -17.39
N SER A 171 -23.12 -26.42 -18.41
CA SER A 171 -23.64 -27.78 -18.33
C SER A 171 -22.76 -28.77 -17.54
N GLY A 172 -21.40 -28.56 -17.49
CA GLY A 172 -20.50 -29.46 -16.77
C GLY A 172 -20.38 -29.15 -15.27
N VAL A 173 -20.25 -27.87 -14.93
CA VAL A 173 -20.08 -27.41 -13.54
C VAL A 173 -21.38 -27.58 -12.74
N MET A 174 -22.54 -27.40 -13.39
CA MET A 174 -23.83 -27.54 -12.75
C MET A 174 -24.16 -29.02 -12.42
N LYS A 175 -23.72 -29.97 -13.23
CA LYS A 175 -23.85 -31.41 -12.91
C LYS A 175 -22.96 -31.79 -11.71
N THR A 176 -21.73 -31.30 -11.65
CA THR A 176 -20.81 -31.61 -10.53
C THR A 176 -21.26 -30.91 -9.24
N ALA A 177 -21.73 -29.68 -9.30
CA ALA A 177 -22.27 -28.96 -8.14
C ALA A 177 -23.57 -29.56 -7.61
N MET A 178 -24.47 -30.05 -8.48
CA MET A 178 -25.67 -30.80 -8.07
C MET A 178 -25.30 -32.13 -7.43
N HIS A 179 -24.29 -32.85 -7.96
CA HIS A 179 -23.87 -34.14 -7.40
C HIS A 179 -23.19 -34.00 -6.03
N VAL A 180 -22.38 -32.97 -5.84
CA VAL A 180 -21.77 -32.66 -4.52
C VAL A 180 -22.83 -32.12 -3.55
N GLY A 181 -23.76 -31.31 -4.03
CA GLY A 181 -24.87 -30.80 -3.23
C GLY A 181 -25.81 -31.88 -2.72
N SER A 182 -26.17 -32.86 -3.59
CA SER A 182 -27.02 -34.01 -3.18
C SER A 182 -26.33 -34.91 -2.13
N LEU A 183 -25.02 -35.17 -2.29
CA LEU A 183 -24.23 -35.93 -1.32
C LEU A 183 -24.11 -35.23 0.04
N LEU A 184 -24.04 -33.88 0.06
CA LEU A 184 -24.01 -33.13 1.31
C LEU A 184 -25.37 -33.07 2.01
N VAL A 185 -26.46 -33.01 1.23
CA VAL A 185 -27.83 -33.03 1.75
C VAL A 185 -28.17 -34.43 2.31
N GLU A 186 -27.83 -35.51 1.59
CA GLU A 186 -28.05 -36.90 2.10
C GLU A 186 -27.24 -37.20 3.39
N ARG A 187 -25.94 -36.80 3.43
CA ARG A 187 -25.14 -36.95 4.66
C ARG A 187 -25.59 -36.04 5.79
N GLY A 188 -26.06 -34.82 5.46
CA GLY A 188 -26.63 -33.90 6.44
C GLY A 188 -27.92 -34.43 7.06
N ALA A 189 -28.80 -35.02 6.24
CA ALA A 189 -30.07 -35.59 6.70
C ALA A 189 -29.86 -36.83 7.64
N ASP A 190 -28.87 -37.69 7.34
CA ASP A 190 -28.53 -38.81 8.15
C ASP A 190 -27.95 -38.41 9.54
N LEU A 191 -27.18 -37.32 9.60
CA LEU A 191 -26.67 -36.77 10.85
C LEU A 191 -27.76 -36.10 11.73
N TRP A 192 -28.80 -35.62 11.12
CA TRP A 192 -29.95 -35.03 11.82
C TRP A 192 -30.90 -36.09 12.38
N GLN A 193 -30.96 -37.23 11.74
CA GLN A 193 -31.83 -38.36 12.18
C GLN A 193 -31.19 -39.23 13.30
N ASP A 194 -29.85 -39.18 13.42
CA ASP A 194 -29.14 -39.95 14.45
C ASP A 194 -27.98 -39.13 15.08
N PRO A 195 -28.29 -38.35 16.15
CA PRO A 195 -27.29 -37.52 16.82
C PRO A 195 -26.12 -38.31 17.43
N ALA A 196 -26.27 -39.61 17.69
CA ALA A 196 -25.22 -40.47 18.25
C ALA A 196 -24.05 -40.67 17.27
N LYS A 197 -24.33 -40.69 15.96
CA LYS A 197 -23.31 -40.78 14.90
C LYS A 197 -22.45 -39.52 14.77
N ALA A 198 -23.02 -38.34 15.08
CA ALA A 198 -22.27 -37.08 15.06
C ALA A 198 -21.20 -37.04 16.16
N VAL A 199 -21.50 -37.59 17.34
CA VAL A 199 -20.57 -37.65 18.47
C VAL A 199 -19.45 -38.68 18.23
N ALA A 200 -19.76 -39.82 17.56
CA ALA A 200 -18.77 -40.82 17.23
C ALA A 200 -17.73 -40.35 16.20
N LEU A 201 -18.12 -39.51 15.24
CA LEU A 201 -17.23 -38.90 14.24
C LEU A 201 -16.31 -37.82 14.84
N ALA A 202 -16.77 -37.10 15.85
CA ALA A 202 -16.00 -36.06 16.53
C ALA A 202 -14.89 -36.64 17.43
N ASN A 203 -14.98 -37.91 17.83
CA ASN A 203 -14.00 -38.58 18.70
C ASN A 203 -12.94 -39.41 17.94
N GLN A 204 -12.93 -39.40 16.60
CA GLN A 204 -11.95 -40.10 15.74
C GLN A 204 -10.94 -39.20 15.05
N GLY A 205 -10.86 -37.88 15.41
CA GLY A 205 -9.94 -36.88 14.84
C GLY A 205 -8.91 -36.38 15.84
#